data_c0bbe02efdb649d65ea7d38a19fd158a
#
_entry.id   c0bbe02efdb649d65ea7d38a19fd158a
#
_cell.length_a   1.000
_cell.length_b   1.000
_cell.length_c   1.000
_cell.angle_alpha   90.00
_cell.angle_beta   90.00
_cell.angle_gamma   90.00
#
_symmetry.space_group_name_H-M   'P 1'
#
loop_
_entity.id
_entity.type
_entity.pdbx_description
1 polymer ?
#
loop_
_entity_poly.entity_id
_entity_poly.type
_entity_poly.pdbx_seq_one_letter_code
_entity_poly.pdbx_strand_id
1 'polypeptide(L)'
;ETGLYYNRFRYYDPNAGSYISQDPIGLKGGNPTLYACVKDSNNEIDVCGLNVFWSGGVDAQNAARIFAKQKGDTILEMTPHGQALEEWTKNLDWETEAKPLWQKTSKDFAGSTVGEAHVFIYEPKYRGANSVWEQDELPILKKKGIPVFEHKIDADGNIKVKQIHH
;
A
#
# COMPACT_ATOMS: atom_id res chain seq x y z
N GLU A 1 29.86 -0.20 8.89
CA GLU A 1 28.42 -0.03 8.65
C GLU A 1 28.00 1.32 9.17
N THR A 2 27.24 2.10 8.39
CA THR A 2 26.90 3.49 8.73
C THR A 2 25.76 3.62 9.75
N GLY A 3 25.04 2.53 10.07
CA GLY A 3 23.86 2.55 10.94
C GLY A 3 22.64 3.24 10.33
N LEU A 4 22.72 3.67 9.09
CA LEU A 4 21.62 4.34 8.37
C LEU A 4 20.72 3.33 7.66
N TYR A 5 19.43 3.60 7.63
CA TYR A 5 18.46 2.83 6.86
C TYR A 5 18.17 3.52 5.52
N TYR A 6 18.38 2.79 4.43
CA TYR A 6 18.04 3.29 3.09
C TYR A 6 16.54 3.18 2.83
N ASN A 7 15.92 4.30 2.50
CA ASN A 7 14.53 4.38 2.14
C ASN A 7 14.39 5.10 0.78
N ARG A 8 14.32 4.32 -0.28
CA ARG A 8 14.11 4.67 -1.69
C ARG A 8 15.02 5.79 -2.25
N PHE A 9 14.92 7.00 -1.74
CA PHE A 9 15.69 8.17 -2.19
C PHE A 9 16.43 8.87 -1.06
N ARG A 10 16.26 8.42 0.17
CA ARG A 10 16.80 9.03 1.38
C ARG A 10 17.41 8.00 2.33
N TYR A 11 18.35 8.44 3.13
CA TYR A 11 18.88 7.65 4.23
C TYR A 11 18.26 8.17 5.54
N TYR A 12 17.66 7.29 6.30
CA TYR A 12 17.11 7.57 7.62
C TYR A 12 18.15 7.28 8.70
N ASP A 13 18.36 8.24 9.60
CA ASP A 13 19.20 8.08 10.79
C ASP A 13 18.30 7.77 12.00
N PRO A 14 18.35 6.54 12.55
CA PRO A 14 17.54 6.17 13.70
C PRO A 14 17.93 6.91 14.98
N ASN A 15 19.17 7.43 15.07
CA ASN A 15 19.62 8.19 16.23
C ASN A 15 19.07 9.63 16.20
N ALA A 16 18.97 10.21 15.01
CA ALA A 16 18.39 11.54 14.81
C ALA A 16 16.86 11.50 14.68
N GLY A 17 16.25 10.34 14.41
CA GLY A 17 14.82 10.19 14.16
C GLY A 17 14.36 10.91 12.88
N SER A 18 15.25 11.14 11.93
CA SER A 18 14.97 11.92 10.73
C SER A 18 15.78 11.46 9.52
N TYR A 19 15.39 11.91 8.33
CA TYR A 19 16.21 11.73 7.13
C TYR A 19 17.41 12.67 7.13
N ILE A 20 18.54 12.21 6.57
CA ILE A 20 19.76 13.02 6.42
C ILE A 20 19.78 13.87 5.14
N SER A 21 18.77 13.72 4.29
CA SER A 21 18.59 14.52 3.05
C SER A 21 17.17 15.07 2.96
N GLN A 22 17.03 16.18 2.25
CA GLN A 22 15.73 16.81 2.02
C GLN A 22 14.79 15.91 1.22
N ASP A 23 13.49 16.06 1.48
CA ASP A 23 12.46 15.38 0.72
C ASP A 23 12.48 15.87 -0.75
N PRO A 24 12.61 14.96 -1.73
CA PRO A 24 12.57 15.34 -3.17
C PRO A 24 11.28 16.04 -3.59
N ILE A 25 10.14 15.76 -2.91
CA ILE A 25 8.85 16.41 -3.16
C ILE A 25 8.63 17.64 -2.27
N GLY A 26 9.54 17.90 -1.35
CA GLY A 26 9.52 19.05 -0.45
C GLY A 26 8.29 19.08 0.46
N LEU A 27 7.89 20.27 0.89
CA LEU A 27 6.73 20.46 1.78
C LEU A 27 5.38 20.04 1.16
N LYS A 28 5.33 19.75 -0.13
CA LYS A 28 4.13 19.19 -0.79
C LYS A 28 3.79 17.78 -0.29
N GLY A 29 4.74 17.06 0.30
CA GLY A 29 4.53 15.78 0.99
C GLY A 29 3.72 15.89 2.28
N GLY A 30 3.41 17.12 2.71
CA GLY A 30 2.57 17.35 3.88
C GLY A 30 3.27 17.18 5.23
N ASN A 31 4.57 16.93 5.25
CA ASN A 31 5.38 16.86 6.47
C ASN A 31 5.74 18.25 7.00
N PRO A 32 5.86 18.43 8.33
CA PRO A 32 6.14 19.73 8.94
C PRO A 32 7.54 20.26 8.62
N THR A 33 8.47 19.39 8.23
CA THR A 33 9.84 19.76 7.82
C THR A 33 10.28 18.96 6.60
N LEU A 34 11.30 19.46 5.90
CA LEU A 34 11.89 18.78 4.72
C LEU A 34 12.63 17.47 5.08
N TYR A 35 12.93 17.24 6.34
CA TYR A 35 13.68 16.09 6.85
C TYR A 35 12.83 15.13 7.67
N ALA A 36 11.57 15.47 7.95
CA ALA A 36 10.68 14.60 8.72
C ALA A 36 10.43 13.28 7.99
N CYS A 37 10.45 12.19 8.77
CA CYS A 37 10.04 10.88 8.31
C CYS A 37 8.51 10.83 8.16
N VAL A 38 7.81 11.26 9.21
CA VAL A 38 6.35 11.34 9.28
C VAL A 38 5.95 12.57 10.11
N LYS A 39 4.68 12.96 10.09
CA LYS A 39 4.17 14.09 10.89
C LYS A 39 4.21 13.79 12.40
N ASP A 40 3.85 12.59 12.76
CA ASP A 40 3.82 12.11 14.15
C ASP A 40 4.45 10.72 14.23
N SER A 41 5.70 10.66 14.65
CA SER A 41 6.48 9.43 14.77
C SER A 41 5.95 8.43 15.81
N ASN A 42 4.99 8.82 16.65
CA ASN A 42 4.37 7.92 17.62
C ASN A 42 3.18 7.16 17.04
N ASN A 43 2.53 7.72 16.01
CA ASN A 43 1.30 7.19 15.44
C ASN A 43 1.38 6.93 13.94
N GLU A 44 2.44 7.40 13.26
CA GLU A 44 2.61 7.28 11.82
C GLU A 44 3.88 6.54 11.48
N ILE A 45 3.81 5.73 10.43
CA ILE A 45 4.96 5.06 9.82
C ILE A 45 5.16 5.71 8.46
N ASP A 46 6.41 6.05 8.12
CA ASP A 46 6.75 6.43 6.74
C ASP A 46 6.60 5.21 5.84
N VAL A 47 5.43 5.04 5.27
CA VAL A 47 5.15 4.05 4.24
C VAL A 47 5.70 4.61 2.93
N CYS A 48 7.03 4.74 2.85
CA CYS A 48 7.74 5.29 1.71
C CYS A 48 7.84 4.28 0.58
N GLY A 49 6.75 3.98 0.02
CA GLY A 49 6.60 3.25 -1.21
C GLY A 49 5.28 3.63 -1.81
N LEU A 50 5.11 3.37 -3.08
CA LEU A 50 3.78 3.37 -3.67
C LEU A 50 2.99 2.24 -3.03
N ASN A 51 1.75 2.51 -2.67
CA ASN A 51 0.89 1.46 -2.15
C ASN A 51 0.44 0.56 -3.31
N VAL A 52 0.65 -0.73 -3.13
CA VAL A 52 0.25 -1.77 -4.09
C VAL A 52 -0.94 -2.53 -3.50
N PHE A 53 -1.98 -2.66 -4.30
CA PHE A 53 -3.24 -3.28 -3.93
C PHE A 53 -3.42 -4.63 -4.66
N TRP A 54 -4.33 -5.44 -4.18
CA TRP A 54 -4.64 -6.69 -4.83
C TRP A 54 -6.10 -7.12 -4.62
N SER A 55 -6.63 -7.91 -5.55
CA SER A 55 -7.96 -8.51 -5.46
C SER A 55 -8.02 -9.80 -6.29
N GLY A 56 -8.74 -10.81 -5.80
CA GLY A 56 -8.87 -12.10 -6.49
C GLY A 56 -8.06 -13.22 -5.85
N GLY A 57 -7.75 -13.11 -4.54
CA GLY A 57 -7.14 -14.17 -3.75
C GLY A 57 -5.62 -14.19 -3.77
N VAL A 58 -5.04 -15.29 -3.27
CA VAL A 58 -3.60 -15.42 -2.99
C VAL A 58 -2.71 -15.23 -4.21
N ASP A 59 -3.20 -15.54 -5.41
CA ASP A 59 -2.43 -15.38 -6.65
C ASP A 59 -2.17 -13.90 -6.95
N ALA A 60 -3.22 -13.06 -6.80
CA ALA A 60 -3.09 -11.61 -6.92
C ALA A 60 -2.21 -11.02 -5.81
N GLN A 61 -2.37 -11.47 -4.55
CA GLN A 61 -1.57 -11.04 -3.42
C GLN A 61 -0.08 -11.32 -3.63
N ASN A 62 0.25 -12.52 -4.10
CA ASN A 62 1.64 -12.90 -4.37
C ASN A 62 2.27 -12.04 -5.47
N ALA A 63 1.53 -11.80 -6.57
CA ALA A 63 2.00 -10.93 -7.64
C ALA A 63 2.24 -9.49 -7.15
N ALA A 64 1.29 -8.94 -6.39
CA ALA A 64 1.41 -7.62 -5.76
C ALA A 64 2.62 -7.56 -4.81
N ARG A 65 2.84 -8.58 -3.98
CA ARG A 65 3.97 -8.68 -3.06
C ARG A 65 5.32 -8.74 -3.78
N ILE A 66 5.41 -9.49 -4.88
CA ILE A 66 6.64 -9.58 -5.69
C ILE A 66 6.93 -8.21 -6.31
N PHE A 67 5.93 -7.59 -6.93
CA PHE A 67 6.06 -6.26 -7.52
C PHE A 67 6.49 -5.22 -6.49
N ALA A 68 5.81 -5.17 -5.35
CA ALA A 68 6.14 -4.25 -4.26
C ALA A 68 7.59 -4.40 -3.81
N LYS A 69 8.05 -5.63 -3.56
CA LYS A 69 9.46 -5.89 -3.19
C LYS A 69 10.47 -5.45 -4.25
N GLN A 70 10.16 -5.61 -5.53
CA GLN A 70 11.06 -5.22 -6.62
C GLN A 70 11.17 -3.69 -6.77
N LYS A 71 10.10 -2.98 -6.43
CA LYS A 71 10.02 -1.52 -6.56
C LYS A 71 10.38 -0.76 -5.28
N GLY A 72 10.49 -1.44 -4.15
CA GLY A 72 10.59 -0.82 -2.83
C GLY A 72 9.25 -0.27 -2.34
N ASP A 73 8.17 -0.81 -2.85
CA ASP A 73 6.79 -0.48 -2.53
C ASP A 73 6.22 -1.41 -1.45
N THR A 74 4.99 -1.22 -1.02
CA THR A 74 4.37 -2.06 0.01
C THR A 74 2.95 -2.48 -0.35
N ILE A 75 2.53 -3.66 0.13
CA ILE A 75 1.14 -4.07 0.24
C ILE A 75 0.71 -3.97 1.70
N LEU A 76 -0.59 -3.92 1.96
CA LEU A 76 -1.13 -3.80 3.32
C LEU A 76 -0.56 -4.85 4.28
N GLU A 77 -0.48 -6.11 3.86
CA GLU A 77 0.01 -7.25 4.66
C GLU A 77 1.53 -7.23 4.91
N MET A 78 2.27 -6.33 4.27
CA MET A 78 3.69 -6.09 4.57
C MET A 78 3.87 -5.02 5.65
N THR A 79 2.82 -4.27 5.97
CA THR A 79 2.85 -3.26 7.03
C THR A 79 2.71 -3.92 8.41
N PRO A 80 3.22 -3.30 9.49
CA PRO A 80 3.01 -3.80 10.86
C PRO A 80 1.52 -3.95 11.22
N HIS A 81 0.66 -3.02 10.78
CA HIS A 81 -0.79 -3.09 10.96
C HIS A 81 -1.42 -4.27 10.23
N GLY A 82 -1.06 -4.49 8.97
CA GLY A 82 -1.56 -5.61 8.18
C GLY A 82 -1.13 -6.96 8.77
N GLN A 83 0.12 -7.08 9.21
CA GLN A 83 0.64 -8.29 9.85
C GLN A 83 -0.10 -8.58 11.17
N ALA A 84 -0.32 -7.57 12.00
CA ALA A 84 -1.09 -7.71 13.24
C ALA A 84 -2.53 -8.13 12.95
N LEU A 85 -3.15 -7.53 11.93
CA LEU A 85 -4.52 -7.85 11.53
C LEU A 85 -4.64 -9.28 10.99
N GLU A 86 -3.68 -9.75 10.20
CA GLU A 86 -3.62 -11.12 9.70
C GLU A 86 -3.57 -12.13 10.86
N GLU A 87 -2.74 -11.87 11.87
CA GLU A 87 -2.65 -12.72 13.06
C GLU A 87 -3.94 -12.71 13.90
N TRP A 88 -4.55 -11.54 14.08
CA TRP A 88 -5.78 -11.41 14.86
C TRP A 88 -6.99 -12.07 14.20
N THR A 89 -7.07 -11.98 12.87
CA THR A 89 -8.26 -12.41 12.12
C THR A 89 -8.19 -13.84 11.63
N LYS A 90 -7.07 -14.52 11.77
CA LYS A 90 -6.86 -15.87 11.22
C LYS A 90 -7.88 -16.93 11.65
N ASN A 91 -8.47 -16.77 12.84
CA ASN A 91 -9.46 -17.69 13.41
C ASN A 91 -10.88 -17.10 13.47
N LEU A 92 -11.09 -15.91 12.91
CA LEU A 92 -12.39 -15.24 12.89
C LEU A 92 -13.19 -15.63 11.66
N ASP A 93 -14.50 -15.58 11.76
CA ASP A 93 -15.37 -15.69 10.59
C ASP A 93 -15.13 -14.50 9.66
N TRP A 94 -14.88 -14.82 8.37
CA TRP A 94 -14.51 -13.80 7.42
C TRP A 94 -15.59 -12.73 7.21
N GLU A 95 -16.84 -13.15 6.96
CA GLU A 95 -17.89 -12.21 6.55
C GLU A 95 -18.38 -11.35 7.73
N THR A 96 -18.45 -11.91 8.92
CA THR A 96 -19.07 -11.25 10.07
C THR A 96 -18.08 -10.53 10.98
N GLU A 97 -16.83 -11.00 11.07
CA GLU A 97 -15.86 -10.51 12.04
C GLU A 97 -14.60 -9.93 11.39
N ALA A 98 -13.93 -10.67 10.51
CA ALA A 98 -12.66 -10.25 9.93
C ALA A 98 -12.81 -9.16 8.89
N LYS A 99 -13.75 -9.30 7.96
CA LYS A 99 -13.96 -8.38 6.82
C LYS A 99 -14.14 -6.92 7.23
N PRO A 100 -14.95 -6.55 8.25
CA PRO A 100 -15.09 -5.16 8.67
C PRO A 100 -13.76 -4.54 9.15
N LEU A 101 -12.91 -5.33 9.81
CA LEU A 101 -11.60 -4.89 10.27
C LEU A 101 -10.66 -4.66 9.09
N TRP A 102 -10.62 -5.60 8.15
CA TRP A 102 -9.84 -5.47 6.92
C TRP A 102 -10.31 -4.27 6.07
N GLN A 103 -11.61 -4.06 5.93
CA GLN A 103 -12.15 -2.91 5.18
C GLN A 103 -11.72 -1.58 5.79
N LYS A 104 -11.74 -1.45 7.12
CA LYS A 104 -11.28 -0.24 7.80
C LYS A 104 -9.80 0.01 7.51
N THR A 105 -8.97 -0.99 7.72
CA THR A 105 -7.51 -0.87 7.53
C THR A 105 -7.15 -0.63 6.06
N SER A 106 -7.86 -1.26 5.11
CA SER A 106 -7.71 -1.01 3.67
C SER A 106 -8.04 0.44 3.29
N LYS A 107 -9.09 1.02 3.88
CA LYS A 107 -9.41 2.45 3.67
C LYS A 107 -8.30 3.38 4.16
N ASP A 108 -7.75 3.10 5.34
CA ASP A 108 -6.65 3.88 5.90
C ASP A 108 -5.40 3.75 5.03
N PHE A 109 -5.10 2.54 4.55
CA PHE A 109 -4.01 2.26 3.64
C PHE A 109 -4.17 2.98 2.30
N ALA A 110 -5.37 2.93 1.68
CA ALA A 110 -5.65 3.71 0.47
C ALA A 110 -5.60 5.22 0.73
N GLY A 111 -6.03 5.66 1.92
CA GLY A 111 -5.95 7.05 2.37
C GLY A 111 -4.52 7.57 2.50
N SER A 112 -3.57 6.73 2.85
CA SER A 112 -2.15 7.08 2.98
C SER A 112 -1.39 7.11 1.65
N THR A 113 -1.98 6.58 0.55
CA THR A 113 -1.32 6.51 -0.76
C THR A 113 -0.94 7.90 -1.28
N VAL A 114 0.28 8.00 -1.80
CA VAL A 114 0.83 9.18 -2.50
C VAL A 114 1.46 8.75 -3.83
N GLY A 115 1.56 9.66 -4.78
CA GLY A 115 2.15 9.38 -6.10
C GLY A 115 1.18 8.59 -7.00
N GLU A 116 1.45 7.34 -7.26
CA GLU A 116 0.63 6.44 -8.07
C GLU A 116 0.29 5.16 -7.29
N ALA A 117 -0.72 4.43 -7.72
CA ALA A 117 -1.14 3.17 -7.13
C ALA A 117 -1.16 2.05 -8.17
N HIS A 118 -0.76 0.86 -7.79
CA HIS A 118 -0.86 -0.35 -8.61
C HIS A 118 -1.82 -1.33 -7.96
N VAL A 119 -2.72 -1.93 -8.74
CA VAL A 119 -3.58 -3.02 -8.27
C VAL A 119 -3.38 -4.27 -9.11
N PHE A 120 -3.21 -5.40 -8.46
CA PHE A 120 -3.12 -6.72 -9.08
C PHE A 120 -4.46 -7.45 -8.93
N ILE A 121 -5.05 -7.86 -10.04
CA ILE A 121 -6.35 -8.52 -10.08
C ILE A 121 -6.18 -9.89 -10.76
N TYR A 122 -6.46 -10.97 -10.02
CA TYR A 122 -6.53 -12.30 -10.59
C TYR A 122 -7.96 -12.56 -11.06
N GLU A 123 -8.17 -12.48 -12.38
CA GLU A 123 -9.49 -12.49 -13.01
C GLU A 123 -10.35 -13.71 -12.63
N PRO A 124 -9.80 -14.97 -12.55
CA PRO A 124 -10.63 -16.12 -12.21
C PRO A 124 -11.28 -16.09 -10.83
N LYS A 125 -10.74 -15.32 -9.88
CA LYS A 125 -11.26 -15.21 -8.50
C LYS A 125 -11.74 -13.80 -8.16
N TYR A 126 -11.73 -12.88 -9.11
CA TYR A 126 -12.12 -11.49 -8.89
C TYR A 126 -13.63 -11.36 -8.71
N ARG A 127 -14.05 -10.71 -7.64
CA ARG A 127 -15.47 -10.52 -7.25
C ARG A 127 -16.09 -9.24 -7.81
N GLY A 128 -15.37 -8.49 -8.64
CA GLY A 128 -15.85 -7.25 -9.22
C GLY A 128 -16.27 -6.24 -8.15
N ALA A 129 -17.45 -5.64 -8.34
CA ALA A 129 -18.01 -4.62 -7.45
C ALA A 129 -18.20 -5.06 -5.98
N ASN A 130 -18.12 -6.36 -5.70
CA ASN A 130 -18.22 -6.90 -4.33
C ASN A 130 -16.86 -7.07 -3.63
N SER A 131 -15.76 -6.65 -4.27
CA SER A 131 -14.42 -6.68 -3.68
C SER A 131 -14.18 -5.47 -2.78
N VAL A 132 -13.30 -5.62 -1.78
CA VAL A 132 -12.81 -4.50 -0.94
C VAL A 132 -12.15 -3.44 -1.83
N TRP A 133 -11.42 -3.86 -2.85
CA TRP A 133 -10.81 -2.95 -3.82
C TRP A 133 -11.81 -1.97 -4.43
N GLU A 134 -12.89 -2.48 -5.03
CA GLU A 134 -13.88 -1.62 -5.70
C GLU A 134 -14.72 -0.79 -4.73
N GLN A 135 -15.05 -1.35 -3.57
CA GLN A 135 -15.93 -0.70 -2.60
C GLN A 135 -15.22 0.33 -1.74
N ASP A 136 -13.99 0.04 -1.35
CA ASP A 136 -13.34 0.77 -0.26
C ASP A 136 -12.06 1.49 -0.69
N GLU A 137 -11.21 0.88 -1.52
CA GLU A 137 -9.88 1.40 -1.85
C GLU A 137 -9.89 2.31 -3.09
N LEU A 138 -10.39 1.83 -4.21
CA LEU A 138 -10.43 2.58 -5.47
C LEU A 138 -11.18 3.91 -5.39
N PRO A 139 -12.34 4.03 -4.68
CA PRO A 139 -13.02 5.31 -4.54
C PRO A 139 -12.19 6.37 -3.79
N ILE A 140 -11.40 5.95 -2.80
CA ILE A 140 -10.51 6.84 -2.05
C ILE A 140 -9.40 7.35 -2.95
N LEU A 141 -8.75 6.46 -3.72
CA LEU A 141 -7.69 6.82 -4.65
C LEU A 141 -8.19 7.79 -5.73
N LYS A 142 -9.36 7.51 -6.31
CA LYS A 142 -10.02 8.42 -7.27
C LYS A 142 -10.31 9.79 -6.67
N LYS A 143 -10.86 9.84 -5.47
CA LYS A 143 -11.15 11.10 -4.76
C LYS A 143 -9.89 11.92 -4.49
N LYS A 144 -8.76 11.25 -4.27
CA LYS A 144 -7.45 11.90 -4.05
C LYS A 144 -6.75 12.30 -5.35
N GLY A 145 -7.27 11.92 -6.53
CA GLY A 145 -6.61 12.15 -7.81
C GLY A 145 -5.33 11.32 -7.97
N ILE A 146 -5.27 10.13 -7.36
CA ILE A 146 -4.11 9.25 -7.48
C ILE A 146 -4.21 8.46 -8.79
N PRO A 147 -3.21 8.53 -9.69
CA PRO A 147 -3.15 7.66 -10.87
C PRO A 147 -3.15 6.19 -10.48
N VAL A 148 -3.99 5.39 -11.13
CA VAL A 148 -4.14 3.95 -10.80
C VAL A 148 -3.84 3.10 -12.01
N PHE A 149 -2.91 2.14 -11.84
CA PHE A 149 -2.52 1.15 -12.82
C PHE A 149 -3.06 -0.24 -12.44
N GLU A 150 -3.93 -0.78 -13.25
CA GLU A 150 -4.51 -2.11 -13.08
C GLU A 150 -3.68 -3.16 -13.82
N HIS A 151 -3.26 -4.20 -13.11
CA HIS A 151 -2.54 -5.37 -13.61
C HIS A 151 -3.48 -6.58 -13.55
N LYS A 152 -4.13 -6.91 -14.66
CA LYS A 152 -4.99 -8.10 -14.76
C LYS A 152 -4.19 -9.34 -15.06
N ILE A 153 -4.38 -10.37 -14.25
CA ILE A 153 -3.73 -11.68 -14.36
C ILE A 153 -4.80 -12.67 -14.81
N ASP A 154 -4.64 -13.27 -15.98
CA ASP A 154 -5.53 -14.31 -16.47
C ASP A 154 -5.21 -15.69 -15.83
N ALA A 155 -5.98 -16.72 -16.23
CA ALA A 155 -5.80 -18.09 -15.72
C ALA A 155 -4.45 -18.71 -16.11
N ASP A 156 -3.84 -18.25 -17.19
CA ASP A 156 -2.55 -18.73 -17.70
C ASP A 156 -1.36 -17.94 -17.08
N GLY A 157 -1.65 -16.94 -16.25
CA GLY A 157 -0.64 -16.10 -15.61
C GLY A 157 -0.13 -14.93 -16.44
N ASN A 158 -0.74 -14.64 -17.60
CA ASN A 158 -0.38 -13.47 -18.40
C ASN A 158 -0.89 -12.19 -17.73
N ILE A 159 -0.08 -11.14 -17.76
CA ILE A 159 -0.42 -9.86 -17.12
C ILE A 159 -0.69 -8.81 -18.19
N LYS A 160 -1.86 -8.17 -18.13
CA LYS A 160 -2.22 -7.00 -18.93
C LYS A 160 -2.29 -5.78 -18.02
N VAL A 161 -1.57 -4.71 -18.39
CA VAL A 161 -1.52 -3.47 -17.61
C VAL A 161 -2.32 -2.37 -18.29
N LYS A 162 -3.16 -1.68 -17.53
CA LYS A 162 -3.95 -0.55 -18.02
C LYS A 162 -4.04 0.53 -16.93
N GLN A 163 -3.84 1.79 -17.31
CA GLN A 163 -4.20 2.90 -16.43
C GLN A 163 -5.72 3.10 -16.42
N ILE A 164 -6.34 3.07 -15.25
CA ILE A 164 -7.80 3.15 -15.06
C ILE A 164 -8.25 4.46 -14.41
N HIS A 165 -7.30 5.25 -13.87
CA HIS A 165 -7.52 6.59 -13.34
C HIS A 165 -6.28 7.45 -13.57
N HIS A 166 -6.50 8.75 -13.92
CA HIS A 166 -5.46 9.75 -14.20
C HIS A 166 -5.37 10.79 -13.10
#